data_93cac6398959a7a5384d34a2338a94dd
#
_entry.id   93cac6398959a7a5384d34a2338a94dd
#
_cell.length_a   1.000
_cell.length_b   1.000
_cell.length_c   1.000
_cell.angle_alpha   90.00
_cell.angle_beta   90.00
_cell.angle_gamma   90.00
#
_symmetry.space_group_name_H-M   'P 1'
#
loop_
_entity.id
_entity.type
_entity.pdbx_description
1 polymer ?
#
loop_
_entity_poly.entity_id
_entity_poly.type
_entity_poly.pdbx_seq_one_letter_code
_entity_poly.pdbx_strand_id
1 'polypeptide(L)'
;MAPTVRVGCSSWTSEAWWGRVYPKGIADGERLTVYSRLFDTVEVDSTYYRSPARAVVEGWRRKTPDGFLFTLKFPRDLLDPKLAVDRKAIDGFLESARALGPKLGPILLQFPPWVKPGRATTFLSALLEALDPGLRYSVELRDRGWYEGETWAGLRRELSERRVSLAWSYLTYLDIPPEVTTDFVYLRFIGDHTTVPEEVHGEVRVDRSAETRRWAERLRQRQDALESSFVFFNNHYAGFAPASANEFREAMGMRPVDVGRYARGAQRLEDSVESAEP
;
A
#
# COMPACT_ATOMS: atom_id res chain seq x y z
N MET A 1 -5.06 18.70 15.11
CA MET A 1 -4.66 17.40 15.67
C MET A 1 -3.36 16.97 14.99
N ALA A 2 -2.47 16.24 15.65
CA ALA A 2 -1.28 15.74 14.97
C ALA A 2 -1.69 14.81 13.81
N PRO A 3 -1.03 14.86 12.63
CA PRO A 3 -1.34 14.03 11.50
C PRO A 3 -1.15 12.54 11.82
N THR A 4 -2.07 11.71 11.36
CA THR A 4 -1.98 10.27 11.58
C THR A 4 -1.07 9.61 10.56
N VAL A 5 0.01 8.96 11.00
CA VAL A 5 0.89 8.18 10.12
C VAL A 5 0.58 6.69 10.29
N ARG A 6 0.18 6.03 9.21
CA ARG A 6 -0.10 4.59 9.15
C ARG A 6 0.96 3.90 8.31
N VAL A 7 1.56 2.87 8.87
CA VAL A 7 2.66 2.14 8.22
C VAL A 7 2.32 0.66 8.18
N GLY A 8 2.35 0.08 6.99
CA GLY A 8 2.04 -1.33 6.76
C GLY A 8 2.79 -1.90 5.55
N CYS A 9 2.32 -3.03 5.05
CA CYS A 9 2.91 -3.73 3.93
C CYS A 9 1.94 -3.82 2.75
N SER A 10 2.49 -4.02 1.55
CA SER A 10 1.73 -4.41 0.37
C SER A 10 1.43 -5.91 0.44
N SER A 11 0.20 -6.26 0.82
CA SER A 11 -0.28 -7.61 1.13
C SER A 11 0.06 -8.10 2.55
N TRP A 12 -0.66 -9.15 2.96
CA TRP A 12 -0.47 -9.95 4.18
C TRP A 12 -0.29 -11.44 3.89
N THR A 13 -0.18 -11.84 2.61
CA THR A 13 -0.26 -13.25 2.20
C THR A 13 1.09 -13.88 1.86
N SER A 14 2.21 -13.16 2.08
CA SER A 14 3.55 -13.66 1.74
C SER A 14 3.87 -14.96 2.49
N GLU A 15 4.21 -16.01 1.74
CA GLU A 15 4.64 -17.28 2.30
C GLU A 15 6.01 -17.20 2.99
N ALA A 16 6.85 -16.27 2.52
CA ALA A 16 8.15 -15.99 3.14
C ALA A 16 8.06 -15.49 4.59
N TRP A 17 6.86 -15.17 5.06
CA TRP A 17 6.62 -14.70 6.43
C TRP A 17 6.28 -15.84 7.41
N TRP A 18 6.17 -17.10 6.96
CA TRP A 18 5.96 -18.24 7.84
C TRP A 18 7.15 -18.48 8.77
N GLY A 19 6.88 -18.69 10.05
CA GLY A 19 7.90 -18.83 11.09
C GLY A 19 8.62 -17.51 11.45
N ARG A 20 8.28 -16.40 10.78
CA ARG A 20 8.86 -15.07 11.02
C ARG A 20 7.83 -14.08 11.54
N VAL A 21 6.70 -13.97 10.89
CA VAL A 21 5.54 -13.12 11.25
C VAL A 21 4.40 -14.02 11.74
N TYR A 22 4.14 -15.07 10.97
CA TYR A 22 3.07 -16.03 11.22
C TYR A 22 3.62 -17.31 11.84
N PRO A 23 2.85 -17.99 12.72
CA PRO A 23 3.15 -19.36 13.11
C PRO A 23 3.26 -20.27 11.88
N LYS A 24 4.13 -21.28 11.95
CA LYS A 24 4.15 -22.34 10.94
C LYS A 24 2.79 -23.06 10.94
N GLY A 25 2.27 -23.36 9.75
CA GLY A 25 1.01 -24.07 9.60
C GLY A 25 -0.26 -23.26 9.88
N ILE A 26 -0.15 -21.93 10.09
CA ILE A 26 -1.34 -21.08 10.22
C ILE A 26 -2.22 -21.20 8.96
N ALA A 27 -3.53 -21.32 9.16
CA ALA A 27 -4.47 -21.30 8.05
C ALA A 27 -4.46 -19.95 7.32
N ASP A 28 -4.57 -19.97 6.00
CA ASP A 28 -4.55 -18.74 5.16
C ASP A 28 -5.58 -17.71 5.62
N GLY A 29 -6.74 -18.18 6.04
CA GLY A 29 -7.81 -17.34 6.54
C GLY A 29 -7.49 -16.58 7.82
N GLU A 30 -6.49 -17.01 8.60
CA GLU A 30 -6.11 -16.41 9.88
C GLU A 30 -4.94 -15.41 9.75
N ARG A 31 -4.21 -15.42 8.64
CA ARG A 31 -3.06 -14.52 8.43
C ARG A 31 -3.45 -13.05 8.58
N LEU A 32 -4.59 -12.65 8.04
CA LEU A 32 -5.07 -11.27 8.16
C LEU A 32 -5.35 -10.88 9.61
N THR A 33 -5.91 -11.79 10.39
CA THR A 33 -6.16 -11.57 11.83
C THR A 33 -4.86 -11.33 12.60
N VAL A 34 -3.82 -12.12 12.32
CA VAL A 34 -2.49 -11.93 12.93
C VAL A 34 -1.85 -10.63 12.44
N TYR A 35 -1.85 -10.37 11.12
CA TYR A 35 -1.29 -9.17 10.53
C TYR A 35 -1.89 -7.89 11.14
N SER A 36 -3.21 -7.84 11.26
CA SER A 36 -3.93 -6.67 11.76
C SER A 36 -3.74 -6.38 13.27
N ARG A 37 -3.11 -7.29 14.00
CA ARG A 37 -2.65 -7.08 15.38
C ARG A 37 -1.23 -6.50 15.45
N LEU A 38 -0.50 -6.51 14.35
CA LEU A 38 0.85 -5.97 14.22
C LEU A 38 0.82 -4.58 13.58
N PHE A 39 0.08 -4.44 12.48
CA PHE A 39 -0.03 -3.21 11.71
C PHE A 39 -1.48 -2.72 11.69
N ASP A 40 -1.67 -1.42 11.56
CA ASP A 40 -2.97 -0.76 11.54
C ASP A 40 -3.50 -0.45 10.13
N THR A 41 -2.74 -0.84 9.10
CA THR A 41 -3.11 -0.67 7.70
C THR A 41 -2.45 -1.72 6.80
N VAL A 42 -3.06 -1.95 5.63
CA VAL A 42 -2.52 -2.81 4.56
C VAL A 42 -2.90 -2.29 3.19
N GLU A 43 -2.00 -2.42 2.21
CA GLU A 43 -2.32 -2.27 0.79
C GLU A 43 -2.71 -3.64 0.21
N VAL A 44 -3.89 -3.72 -0.39
CA VAL A 44 -4.42 -4.98 -0.94
C VAL A 44 -4.05 -5.11 -2.41
N ASP A 45 -2.98 -5.84 -2.71
CA ASP A 45 -2.47 -6.00 -4.07
C ASP A 45 -3.40 -6.81 -4.97
N SER A 46 -4.11 -7.80 -4.42
CA SER A 46 -4.94 -8.72 -5.21
C SER A 46 -6.08 -8.03 -5.96
N THR A 47 -6.56 -6.88 -5.47
CA THR A 47 -7.64 -6.11 -6.13
C THR A 47 -7.19 -5.43 -7.43
N TYR A 48 -5.90 -5.30 -7.67
CA TYR A 48 -5.34 -4.82 -8.94
C TYR A 48 -5.62 -5.76 -10.11
N TYR A 49 -5.63 -7.06 -9.83
CA TYR A 49 -5.83 -8.10 -10.85
C TYR A 49 -7.28 -8.48 -11.02
N ARG A 50 -8.09 -8.31 -9.98
CA ARG A 50 -9.50 -8.72 -9.99
C ARG A 50 -10.28 -7.98 -8.91
N SER A 51 -11.43 -7.44 -9.27
CA SER A 51 -12.39 -6.89 -8.30
C SER A 51 -12.82 -7.99 -7.31
N PRO A 52 -12.71 -7.74 -5.99
CA PRO A 52 -13.11 -8.72 -4.99
C PRO A 52 -14.65 -8.82 -4.91
N ALA A 53 -15.16 -10.03 -4.64
CA ALA A 53 -16.56 -10.18 -4.30
C ALA A 53 -16.86 -9.48 -2.96
N ARG A 54 -18.04 -8.88 -2.82
CA ARG A 54 -18.49 -8.18 -1.60
C ARG A 54 -18.31 -9.02 -0.34
N ALA A 55 -18.69 -10.32 -0.39
CA ALA A 55 -18.55 -11.23 0.75
C ALA A 55 -17.10 -11.41 1.24
N VAL A 56 -16.12 -11.38 0.31
CA VAL A 56 -14.69 -11.42 0.63
C VAL A 56 -14.28 -10.16 1.41
N VAL A 57 -14.71 -8.99 0.91
CA VAL A 57 -14.42 -7.69 1.54
C VAL A 57 -15.05 -7.59 2.93
N GLU A 58 -16.29 -8.03 3.09
CA GLU A 58 -16.95 -8.14 4.39
C GLU A 58 -16.19 -9.09 5.34
N GLY A 59 -15.64 -10.18 4.80
CA GLY A 59 -14.76 -11.09 5.53
C GLY A 59 -13.50 -10.38 6.05
N TRP A 60 -12.84 -9.57 5.23
CA TRP A 60 -11.69 -8.77 5.68
C TRP A 60 -12.08 -7.79 6.79
N ARG A 61 -13.22 -7.09 6.63
CA ARG A 61 -13.72 -6.16 7.63
C ARG A 61 -13.93 -6.83 8.99
N ARG A 62 -14.53 -8.03 9.01
CA ARG A 62 -14.81 -8.77 10.27
C ARG A 62 -13.55 -9.29 10.96
N LYS A 63 -12.50 -9.61 10.21
CA LYS A 63 -11.25 -10.21 10.73
C LYS A 63 -10.26 -9.21 11.32
N THR A 64 -10.54 -7.94 11.23
CA THR A 64 -9.62 -6.88 11.66
C THR A 64 -10.21 -6.04 12.78
N PRO A 65 -9.40 -5.47 13.69
CA PRO A 65 -9.87 -4.61 14.76
C PRO A 65 -10.45 -3.29 14.23
N ASP A 66 -11.22 -2.60 15.06
CA ASP A 66 -11.67 -1.25 14.75
C ASP A 66 -10.46 -0.32 14.59
N GLY A 67 -10.58 0.63 13.65
CA GLY A 67 -9.48 1.54 13.31
C GLY A 67 -8.44 0.98 12.33
N PHE A 68 -8.49 -0.33 11.99
CA PHE A 68 -7.68 -0.87 10.90
C PHE A 68 -8.18 -0.38 9.55
N LEU A 69 -7.26 0.08 8.67
CA LEU A 69 -7.61 0.57 7.34
C LEU A 69 -7.03 -0.30 6.22
N PHE A 70 -7.88 -0.58 5.25
CA PHE A 70 -7.50 -1.21 3.99
C PHE A 70 -7.34 -0.15 2.91
N THR A 71 -6.24 -0.15 2.20
CA THR A 71 -6.13 0.54 0.92
C THR A 71 -6.23 -0.49 -0.20
N LEU A 72 -7.08 -0.21 -1.18
CA LEU A 72 -7.31 -1.12 -2.28
C LEU A 72 -6.60 -0.60 -3.52
N LYS A 73 -6.07 -1.50 -4.34
CA LYS A 73 -5.67 -1.13 -5.70
C LYS A 73 -6.87 -1.16 -6.63
N PHE A 74 -7.01 -0.11 -7.42
CA PHE A 74 -8.00 -0.06 -8.48
C PHE A 74 -7.69 -1.10 -9.55
N PRO A 75 -8.68 -1.81 -10.12
CA PRO A 75 -8.45 -2.86 -11.12
C PRO A 75 -7.72 -2.32 -12.36
N ARG A 76 -6.63 -2.98 -12.75
CA ARG A 76 -5.78 -2.52 -13.87
C ARG A 76 -6.50 -2.44 -15.22
N ASP A 77 -7.49 -3.32 -15.41
CA ASP A 77 -8.24 -3.38 -16.67
C ASP A 77 -9.11 -2.13 -16.86
N LEU A 78 -9.40 -1.39 -15.79
CA LEU A 78 -10.08 -0.09 -15.82
C LEU A 78 -9.10 1.09 -15.97
N LEU A 79 -7.80 0.83 -16.06
CA LEU A 79 -6.72 1.83 -16.19
C LEU A 79 -6.04 1.82 -17.57
N ASP A 80 -6.68 1.22 -18.57
CA ASP A 80 -6.14 1.22 -19.95
C ASP A 80 -6.63 2.43 -20.76
N PRO A 81 -5.74 3.39 -21.10
CA PRO A 81 -6.11 4.58 -21.87
C PRO A 81 -6.55 4.29 -23.33
N LYS A 82 -6.41 3.06 -23.78
CA LYS A 82 -6.92 2.63 -25.11
C LYS A 82 -8.43 2.38 -25.11
N LEU A 83 -8.99 2.15 -23.92
CA LEU A 83 -10.42 1.90 -23.71
C LEU A 83 -11.15 3.18 -23.31
N ALA A 84 -12.47 3.15 -23.39
CA ALA A 84 -13.31 4.17 -22.78
C ALA A 84 -13.44 3.88 -21.26
N VAL A 85 -13.70 4.94 -20.48
CA VAL A 85 -13.97 4.80 -19.06
C VAL A 85 -15.27 4.03 -18.84
N ASP A 86 -15.17 2.84 -18.23
CA ASP A 86 -16.32 1.97 -17.93
C ASP A 86 -16.91 2.31 -16.55
N ARG A 87 -17.87 3.25 -16.54
CA ARG A 87 -18.53 3.68 -15.28
C ARG A 87 -19.21 2.52 -14.56
N LYS A 88 -19.82 1.57 -15.29
CA LYS A 88 -20.51 0.43 -14.68
C LYS A 88 -19.54 -0.49 -13.95
N ALA A 89 -18.39 -0.77 -14.56
CA ALA A 89 -17.37 -1.61 -13.92
C ALA A 89 -16.71 -0.87 -12.71
N ILE A 90 -16.53 0.45 -12.82
CA ILE A 90 -16.06 1.30 -11.72
C ILE A 90 -17.05 1.22 -10.54
N ASP A 91 -18.33 1.46 -10.78
CA ASP A 91 -19.37 1.41 -9.76
C ASP A 91 -19.43 0.05 -9.06
N GLY A 92 -19.33 -1.05 -9.83
CA GLY A 92 -19.28 -2.41 -9.29
C GLY A 92 -18.09 -2.66 -8.36
N PHE A 93 -16.90 -2.15 -8.72
CA PHE A 93 -15.73 -2.21 -7.86
C PHE A 93 -15.92 -1.37 -6.58
N LEU A 94 -16.40 -0.14 -6.74
CA LEU A 94 -16.60 0.79 -5.60
C LEU A 94 -17.70 0.28 -4.66
N GLU A 95 -18.75 -0.36 -5.17
CA GLU A 95 -19.77 -1.01 -4.34
C GLU A 95 -19.16 -2.11 -3.46
N SER A 96 -18.31 -2.96 -4.04
CA SER A 96 -17.57 -3.97 -3.26
C SER A 96 -16.62 -3.33 -2.24
N ALA A 97 -15.88 -2.30 -2.63
CA ALA A 97 -14.95 -1.59 -1.74
C ALA A 97 -15.67 -0.96 -0.53
N ARG A 98 -16.86 -0.38 -0.74
CA ARG A 98 -17.69 0.22 0.33
C ARG A 98 -18.13 -0.78 1.40
N ALA A 99 -18.08 -2.09 1.15
CA ALA A 99 -18.34 -3.11 2.16
C ALA A 99 -17.32 -3.08 3.33
N LEU A 100 -16.16 -2.45 3.15
CA LEU A 100 -15.22 -2.14 4.24
C LEU A 100 -15.79 -1.13 5.25
N GLY A 101 -16.76 -0.29 4.83
CA GLY A 101 -17.31 0.76 5.67
C GLY A 101 -16.21 1.73 6.16
N PRO A 102 -16.13 2.02 7.47
CA PRO A 102 -15.14 2.94 8.04
C PRO A 102 -13.69 2.44 7.92
N LYS A 103 -13.47 1.19 7.52
CA LYS A 103 -12.14 0.60 7.29
C LYS A 103 -11.63 0.79 5.86
N LEU A 104 -12.40 1.46 4.98
CA LEU A 104 -11.92 1.82 3.64
C LEU A 104 -11.00 3.05 3.74
N GLY A 105 -9.73 2.84 3.46
CA GLY A 105 -8.72 3.87 3.23
C GLY A 105 -8.68 4.32 1.76
N PRO A 106 -7.64 5.04 1.35
CA PRO A 106 -7.49 5.48 -0.03
C PRO A 106 -7.43 4.32 -1.03
N ILE A 107 -7.95 4.56 -2.23
CA ILE A 107 -7.88 3.63 -3.36
C ILE A 107 -6.76 4.09 -4.30
N LEU A 108 -5.82 3.18 -4.60
CA LEU A 108 -4.66 3.46 -5.44
C LEU A 108 -4.95 3.14 -6.92
N LEU A 109 -4.88 4.15 -7.77
CA LEU A 109 -4.91 4.04 -9.22
C LEU A 109 -3.46 3.92 -9.72
N GLN A 110 -2.93 2.70 -9.82
CA GLN A 110 -1.57 2.45 -10.26
C GLN A 110 -1.52 2.21 -11.78
N PHE A 111 -1.05 3.19 -12.52
CA PHE A 111 -0.85 3.05 -13.96
C PHE A 111 0.43 2.28 -14.27
N PRO A 112 0.39 1.34 -15.23
CA PRO A 112 1.59 0.62 -15.69
C PRO A 112 2.66 1.54 -16.30
N PRO A 113 3.96 1.13 -16.32
CA PRO A 113 5.06 1.96 -16.84
C PRO A 113 4.95 2.36 -18.32
N TRP A 114 4.21 1.59 -19.10
CA TRP A 114 3.98 1.89 -20.52
C TRP A 114 2.90 2.94 -20.78
N VAL A 115 2.17 3.36 -19.77
CA VAL A 115 1.16 4.42 -19.88
C VAL A 115 1.85 5.76 -19.80
N LYS A 116 2.03 6.37 -20.97
CA LYS A 116 2.67 7.67 -21.15
C LYS A 116 1.64 8.80 -21.24
N PRO A 117 2.02 10.06 -20.99
CA PRO A 117 1.17 11.23 -21.26
C PRO A 117 0.59 11.24 -22.68
N GLY A 118 -0.12 12.28 -23.05
CA GLY A 118 -0.84 12.41 -24.30
C GLY A 118 -2.26 11.89 -24.16
N ARG A 119 -2.65 10.85 -24.89
CA ARG A 119 -4.01 10.28 -24.77
C ARG A 119 -4.36 9.88 -23.33
N ALA A 120 -3.36 9.41 -22.56
CA ALA A 120 -3.58 9.02 -21.16
C ALA A 120 -3.90 10.22 -20.25
N THR A 121 -3.52 11.43 -20.58
CA THR A 121 -3.91 12.64 -19.83
C THR A 121 -5.42 12.85 -19.89
N THR A 122 -6.01 12.83 -21.09
CA THR A 122 -7.47 12.95 -21.29
C THR A 122 -8.22 11.79 -20.62
N PHE A 123 -7.66 10.57 -20.74
CA PHE A 123 -8.24 9.40 -20.09
C PHE A 123 -8.24 9.55 -18.56
N LEU A 124 -7.13 10.00 -17.98
CA LEU A 124 -7.02 10.22 -16.52
C LEU A 124 -8.06 11.24 -16.05
N SER A 125 -8.21 12.37 -16.75
CA SER A 125 -9.22 13.38 -16.42
C SER A 125 -10.64 12.79 -16.43
N ALA A 126 -10.99 12.05 -17.46
CA ALA A 126 -12.31 11.40 -17.59
C ALA A 126 -12.52 10.31 -16.53
N LEU A 127 -11.47 9.57 -16.20
CA LEU A 127 -11.51 8.56 -15.13
C LEU A 127 -11.75 9.23 -13.77
N LEU A 128 -10.98 10.27 -13.42
CA LEU A 128 -11.12 10.98 -12.15
C LEU A 128 -12.51 11.63 -12.02
N GLU A 129 -13.10 12.10 -13.12
CA GLU A 129 -14.48 12.62 -13.16
C GLU A 129 -15.54 11.51 -12.92
N ALA A 130 -15.22 10.27 -13.30
CA ALA A 130 -16.12 9.13 -13.11
C ALA A 130 -16.10 8.56 -11.69
N LEU A 131 -15.11 8.92 -10.86
CA LEU A 131 -14.96 8.42 -9.50
C LEU A 131 -15.91 9.11 -8.52
N ASP A 132 -16.27 8.42 -7.45
CA ASP A 132 -17.05 8.99 -6.34
C ASP A 132 -16.21 9.98 -5.53
N PRO A 133 -16.53 11.29 -5.51
CA PRO A 133 -15.76 12.30 -4.78
C PRO A 133 -15.83 12.15 -3.25
N GLY A 134 -16.70 11.30 -2.74
CA GLY A 134 -16.79 10.97 -1.31
C GLY A 134 -15.74 9.98 -0.82
N LEU A 135 -14.93 9.40 -1.73
CA LEU A 135 -13.85 8.48 -1.41
C LEU A 135 -12.48 9.14 -1.63
N ARG A 136 -11.45 8.57 -1.01
CA ARG A 136 -10.07 9.05 -1.19
C ARG A 136 -9.36 8.24 -2.26
N TYR A 137 -8.63 8.92 -3.14
CA TYR A 137 -7.87 8.28 -4.22
C TYR A 137 -6.44 8.77 -4.24
N SER A 138 -5.54 7.88 -4.66
CA SER A 138 -4.16 8.20 -4.97
C SER A 138 -3.82 7.72 -6.38
N VAL A 139 -3.06 8.50 -7.14
CA VAL A 139 -2.62 8.16 -8.51
C VAL A 139 -1.13 7.94 -8.51
N GLU A 140 -0.70 6.77 -9.02
CA GLU A 140 0.70 6.45 -9.27
C GLU A 140 0.96 6.33 -10.78
N LEU A 141 1.86 7.16 -11.28
CA LEU A 141 2.26 7.22 -12.68
C LEU A 141 3.74 6.82 -12.81
N ARG A 142 4.05 5.88 -13.67
CA ARG A 142 5.36 5.22 -13.71
C ARG A 142 6.19 5.53 -14.97
N ASP A 143 5.78 6.53 -15.77
CA ASP A 143 6.56 7.05 -16.88
C ASP A 143 7.05 8.45 -16.57
N ARG A 144 8.30 8.73 -16.93
CA ARG A 144 8.97 10.02 -16.65
C ARG A 144 8.26 11.22 -17.26
N GLY A 145 7.67 11.04 -18.45
CA GLY A 145 7.00 12.12 -19.18
C GLY A 145 5.86 12.79 -18.42
N TRP A 146 5.29 12.14 -17.40
CA TRP A 146 4.27 12.72 -16.52
C TRP A 146 4.80 13.84 -15.62
N TYR A 147 6.11 13.87 -15.39
CA TYR A 147 6.78 14.76 -14.44
C TYR A 147 7.56 15.88 -15.14
N GLU A 148 7.27 16.16 -16.43
CA GLU A 148 7.99 17.13 -17.23
C GLU A 148 7.08 18.25 -17.78
N GLY A 149 7.58 19.49 -17.76
CA GLY A 149 6.99 20.66 -18.40
C GLY A 149 5.50 20.90 -18.09
N GLU A 150 4.74 21.23 -19.15
CA GLU A 150 3.31 21.52 -19.04
C GLU A 150 2.47 20.31 -18.57
N THR A 151 2.90 19.08 -18.91
CA THR A 151 2.24 17.86 -18.43
C THR A 151 2.25 17.79 -16.90
N TRP A 152 3.41 18.06 -16.31
CA TRP A 152 3.56 18.09 -14.87
C TRP A 152 2.74 19.20 -14.22
N ALA A 153 2.78 20.40 -14.77
CA ALA A 153 2.00 21.51 -14.25
C ALA A 153 0.48 21.23 -14.31
N GLY A 154 0.01 20.66 -15.43
CA GLY A 154 -1.39 20.27 -15.59
C GLY A 154 -1.82 19.17 -14.65
N LEU A 155 -1.01 18.11 -14.49
CA LEU A 155 -1.26 17.00 -13.60
C LEU A 155 -1.41 17.47 -12.13
N ARG A 156 -0.46 18.27 -11.65
CA ARG A 156 -0.51 18.80 -10.28
C ARG A 156 -1.79 19.58 -10.00
N ARG A 157 -2.15 20.48 -10.93
CA ARG A 157 -3.37 21.29 -10.81
C ARG A 157 -4.60 20.39 -10.76
N GLU A 158 -4.75 19.44 -11.69
CA GLU A 158 -5.90 18.56 -11.75
C GLU A 158 -6.05 17.68 -10.49
N LEU A 159 -4.95 17.07 -10.02
CA LEU A 159 -4.98 16.25 -8.80
C LEU A 159 -5.37 17.10 -7.58
N SER A 160 -4.85 18.33 -7.47
CA SER A 160 -5.17 19.23 -6.35
C SER A 160 -6.63 19.68 -6.39
N GLU A 161 -7.16 20.09 -7.56
CA GLU A 161 -8.56 20.52 -7.73
C GLU A 161 -9.54 19.38 -7.39
N ARG A 162 -9.18 18.12 -7.69
CA ARG A 162 -10.00 16.95 -7.40
C ARG A 162 -9.72 16.30 -6.05
N ARG A 163 -8.78 16.85 -5.27
CA ARG A 163 -8.35 16.31 -3.96
C ARG A 163 -7.86 14.85 -4.06
N VAL A 164 -7.11 14.56 -5.10
CA VAL A 164 -6.49 13.25 -5.33
C VAL A 164 -5.01 13.31 -4.98
N SER A 165 -4.51 12.35 -4.20
CA SER A 165 -3.11 12.28 -3.81
C SER A 165 -2.25 11.81 -5.00
N LEU A 166 -1.13 12.51 -5.27
CA LEU A 166 -0.05 11.92 -6.03
C LEU A 166 0.67 10.90 -5.14
N ALA A 167 0.75 9.64 -5.58
CA ALA A 167 1.51 8.64 -4.84
C ALA A 167 3.00 8.94 -4.91
N TRP A 168 3.64 9.01 -3.76
CA TRP A 168 5.10 9.03 -3.66
C TRP A 168 5.59 7.59 -3.70
N SER A 169 6.35 7.22 -4.71
CA SER A 169 6.82 5.85 -4.85
C SER A 169 8.32 5.80 -5.01
N TYR A 170 8.97 5.00 -4.15
CA TYR A 170 10.36 4.63 -4.37
C TYR A 170 10.41 3.54 -5.44
N LEU A 171 10.84 3.93 -6.62
CA LEU A 171 11.12 3.08 -7.76
C LEU A 171 12.58 3.23 -8.14
N THR A 172 13.28 2.13 -8.41
CA THR A 172 14.74 2.16 -8.70
C THR A 172 15.08 2.85 -10.01
N TYR A 173 14.10 2.99 -10.90
CA TYR A 173 14.26 3.53 -12.25
C TYR A 173 13.60 4.91 -12.47
N LEU A 174 12.87 5.43 -11.50
CA LEU A 174 12.12 6.68 -11.63
C LEU A 174 12.11 7.44 -10.31
N ASP A 175 12.54 8.70 -10.36
CA ASP A 175 12.40 9.63 -9.24
C ASP A 175 11.08 10.40 -9.38
N ILE A 176 10.12 10.10 -8.50
CA ILE A 176 8.82 10.76 -8.45
C ILE A 176 8.92 11.94 -7.49
N PRO A 177 8.58 13.17 -7.93
CA PRO A 177 8.57 14.33 -7.05
C PRO A 177 7.62 14.13 -5.85
N PRO A 178 8.06 14.39 -4.61
CA PRO A 178 7.21 14.27 -3.43
C PRO A 178 6.30 15.48 -3.29
N GLU A 179 5.29 15.58 -4.16
CA GLU A 179 4.32 16.66 -4.21
C GLU A 179 3.11 16.34 -3.34
N VAL A 180 2.61 17.32 -2.59
CA VAL A 180 1.38 17.23 -1.81
C VAL A 180 0.24 17.85 -2.62
N THR A 181 -0.69 17.03 -3.08
CA THR A 181 -1.82 17.46 -3.92
C THR A 181 -3.16 17.40 -3.17
N THR A 182 -3.17 16.88 -1.94
CA THR A 182 -4.36 16.85 -1.07
C THR A 182 -3.93 16.77 0.40
N ASP A 183 -4.87 16.58 1.30
CA ASP A 183 -4.69 16.49 2.76
C ASP A 183 -4.09 15.17 3.26
N PHE A 184 -3.71 14.25 2.36
CA PHE A 184 -3.00 13.03 2.72
C PHE A 184 -1.90 12.65 1.73
N VAL A 185 -0.94 11.89 2.19
CA VAL A 185 0.13 11.29 1.38
C VAL A 185 -0.03 9.79 1.32
N TYR A 186 0.19 9.23 0.13
CA TYR A 186 0.28 7.81 -0.13
C TYR A 186 1.72 7.48 -0.57
N LEU A 187 2.50 6.84 0.30
CA LEU A 187 3.92 6.55 0.08
C LEU A 187 4.14 5.05 -0.09
N ARG A 188 4.87 4.67 -1.12
CA ARG A 188 5.14 3.27 -1.46
C ARG A 188 6.63 3.01 -1.65
N PHE A 189 7.12 1.96 -1.01
CA PHE A 189 8.47 1.44 -1.17
C PHE A 189 8.40 0.12 -1.93
N ILE A 190 8.59 0.18 -3.25
CA ILE A 190 8.35 -0.94 -4.15
C ILE A 190 9.64 -1.74 -4.38
N GLY A 191 10.76 -1.07 -4.65
CA GLY A 191 11.99 -1.73 -5.08
C GLY A 191 11.90 -2.28 -6.50
N ASP A 192 12.63 -3.35 -6.76
CA ASP A 192 12.60 -4.03 -8.05
C ASP A 192 12.81 -5.56 -7.92
N HIS A 193 12.19 -6.31 -8.81
CA HIS A 193 12.23 -7.78 -8.83
C HIS A 193 13.60 -8.35 -9.21
N THR A 194 14.47 -7.56 -9.83
CA THR A 194 15.80 -8.02 -10.26
C THR A 194 16.78 -8.00 -9.08
N THR A 195 16.78 -6.90 -8.30
CA THR A 195 17.67 -6.75 -7.14
C THR A 195 17.23 -7.62 -5.98
N VAL A 196 15.91 -7.75 -5.75
CA VAL A 196 15.34 -8.52 -4.65
C VAL A 196 14.25 -9.44 -5.23
N PRO A 197 14.62 -10.57 -5.83
CA PRO A 197 13.68 -11.53 -6.37
C PRO A 197 12.89 -12.23 -5.26
N GLU A 198 11.79 -12.89 -5.63
CA GLU A 198 10.81 -13.44 -4.68
C GLU A 198 11.40 -14.55 -3.80
N GLU A 199 12.33 -15.32 -4.35
CA GLU A 199 12.97 -16.46 -3.69
C GLU A 199 13.82 -16.08 -2.45
N VAL A 200 14.22 -14.80 -2.37
CA VAL A 200 15.02 -14.30 -1.24
C VAL A 200 14.22 -13.52 -0.21
N HIS A 201 12.89 -13.48 -0.36
CA HIS A 201 12.03 -12.79 0.60
C HIS A 201 12.05 -13.45 1.99
N GLY A 202 11.71 -12.67 3.01
CA GLY A 202 11.63 -13.10 4.42
C GLY A 202 12.80 -12.63 5.27
N GLU A 203 13.86 -12.12 4.67
CA GLU A 203 15.01 -11.51 5.34
C GLU A 203 15.40 -10.21 4.63
N VAL A 204 16.01 -9.28 5.36
CA VAL A 204 16.58 -8.08 4.75
C VAL A 204 17.79 -8.49 3.93
N ARG A 205 17.78 -8.21 2.63
CA ARG A 205 18.82 -8.56 1.66
C ARG A 205 19.61 -7.35 1.17
N VAL A 206 18.95 -6.20 1.16
CA VAL A 206 19.55 -4.93 0.73
C VAL A 206 19.35 -3.91 1.84
N ASP A 207 20.41 -3.27 2.26
CA ASP A 207 20.31 -2.13 3.18
C ASP A 207 19.76 -0.92 2.43
N ARG A 208 18.56 -0.50 2.78
CA ARG A 208 17.85 0.66 2.28
C ARG A 208 17.64 1.73 3.35
N SER A 209 18.36 1.64 4.45
CA SER A 209 18.15 2.50 5.62
C SER A 209 18.33 3.99 5.32
N ALA A 210 19.28 4.33 4.47
CA ALA A 210 19.50 5.72 4.05
C ALA A 210 18.29 6.28 3.27
N GLU A 211 17.75 5.49 2.32
CA GLU A 211 16.56 5.87 1.55
C GLU A 211 15.35 5.97 2.45
N THR A 212 15.15 4.98 3.32
CA THR A 212 14.01 4.94 4.28
C THR A 212 14.03 6.20 5.15
N ARG A 213 15.17 6.56 5.73
CA ARG A 213 15.32 7.79 6.53
C ARG A 213 15.10 9.07 5.72
N ARG A 214 15.60 9.12 4.49
CA ARG A 214 15.41 10.28 3.60
C ARG A 214 13.94 10.51 3.30
N TRP A 215 13.16 9.45 3.02
CA TRP A 215 11.74 9.57 2.76
C TRP A 215 10.93 9.88 4.03
N ALA A 216 11.32 9.34 5.17
CA ALA A 216 10.74 9.70 6.46
C ALA A 216 10.92 11.19 6.77
N GLU A 217 12.11 11.75 6.50
CA GLU A 217 12.39 13.17 6.66
C GLU A 217 11.56 14.03 5.69
N ARG A 218 11.45 13.63 4.41
CA ARG A 218 10.61 14.31 3.42
C ARG A 218 9.13 14.36 3.86
N LEU A 219 8.63 13.27 4.43
CA LEU A 219 7.27 13.23 4.97
C LEU A 219 7.13 14.13 6.19
N ARG A 220 8.07 14.08 7.13
CA ARG A 220 8.06 14.91 8.35
C ARG A 220 8.02 16.40 8.04
N GLN A 221 8.79 16.86 7.04
CA GLN A 221 8.82 18.26 6.61
C GLN A 221 7.47 18.77 6.05
N ARG A 222 6.53 17.86 5.74
CA ARG A 222 5.22 18.19 5.15
C ARG A 222 4.05 17.83 6.06
N GLN A 223 4.31 17.27 7.23
CA GLN A 223 3.28 16.77 8.13
C GLN A 223 2.23 17.81 8.51
N ASP A 224 2.63 19.07 8.70
CA ASP A 224 1.72 20.15 9.11
C ASP A 224 0.62 20.43 8.07
N ALA A 225 0.84 20.07 6.81
CA ALA A 225 -0.12 20.21 5.72
C ALA A 225 -1.03 18.97 5.55
N LEU A 226 -0.85 17.93 6.36
CA LEU A 226 -1.50 16.64 6.19
C LEU A 226 -2.42 16.28 7.37
N GLU A 227 -3.55 15.66 7.07
CA GLU A 227 -4.38 14.98 8.06
C GLU A 227 -3.90 13.55 8.32
N SER A 228 -3.41 12.87 7.26
CA SER A 228 -2.96 11.49 7.36
C SER A 228 -1.89 11.14 6.32
N SER A 229 -1.15 10.05 6.61
CA SER A 229 -0.19 9.48 5.69
C SER A 229 -0.30 7.96 5.71
N PHE A 230 -0.27 7.35 4.53
CA PHE A 230 -0.33 5.90 4.33
C PHE A 230 0.99 5.45 3.70
N VAL A 231 1.70 4.56 4.36
CA VAL A 231 3.06 4.14 3.97
C VAL A 231 3.10 2.63 3.85
N PHE A 232 3.49 2.13 2.67
CA PHE A 232 3.48 0.71 2.37
C PHE A 232 4.82 0.22 1.84
N PHE A 233 5.24 -0.92 2.38
CA PHE A 233 6.46 -1.60 1.97
C PHE A 233 6.14 -2.90 1.23
N ASN A 234 6.80 -3.09 0.08
CA ASN A 234 6.81 -4.36 -0.63
C ASN A 234 8.07 -5.15 -0.27
N ASN A 235 8.00 -6.49 -0.31
CA ASN A 235 9.19 -7.32 -0.06
C ASN A 235 10.32 -7.05 -1.04
N HIS A 236 10.04 -6.71 -2.30
CA HIS A 236 11.04 -6.36 -3.30
C HIS A 236 11.83 -5.08 -2.98
N TYR A 237 11.42 -4.29 -1.97
CA TYR A 237 12.17 -3.11 -1.56
C TYR A 237 13.52 -3.48 -0.92
N ALA A 238 13.51 -4.39 0.06
CA ALA A 238 14.70 -4.76 0.80
C ALA A 238 14.75 -6.27 1.18
N GLY A 239 13.74 -7.07 0.81
CA GLY A 239 13.62 -8.51 1.09
C GLY A 239 12.60 -8.87 2.16
N PHE A 240 12.35 -7.98 3.13
CA PHE A 240 11.41 -8.25 4.21
C PHE A 240 10.62 -6.98 4.59
N ALA A 241 9.46 -6.82 3.99
CA ALA A 241 8.61 -5.64 4.17
C ALA A 241 8.29 -5.30 5.63
N PRO A 242 8.00 -6.25 6.55
CA PRO A 242 7.75 -5.92 7.95
C PRO A 242 8.93 -5.28 8.68
N ALA A 243 10.18 -5.68 8.35
CA ALA A 243 11.38 -5.04 8.92
C ALA A 243 11.55 -3.62 8.37
N SER A 244 11.36 -3.43 7.05
CA SER A 244 11.43 -2.10 6.43
C SER A 244 10.34 -1.16 6.96
N ALA A 245 9.12 -1.68 7.22
CA ALA A 245 8.06 -0.91 7.86
C ALA A 245 8.46 -0.45 9.28
N ASN A 246 9.13 -1.30 10.05
CA ASN A 246 9.65 -0.95 11.37
C ASN A 246 10.76 0.11 11.29
N GLU A 247 11.67 -0.02 10.35
CA GLU A 247 12.74 0.97 10.15
C GLU A 247 12.16 2.37 9.84
N PHE A 248 11.12 2.43 9.01
CA PHE A 248 10.42 3.69 8.74
C PHE A 248 9.69 4.21 9.99
N ARG A 249 9.04 3.34 10.76
CA ARG A 249 8.41 3.72 12.03
C ARG A 249 9.41 4.36 12.99
N GLU A 250 10.57 3.74 13.16
CA GLU A 250 11.65 4.28 14.00
C GLU A 250 12.14 5.64 13.47
N ALA A 251 12.36 5.75 12.16
CA ALA A 251 12.75 7.01 11.52
C ALA A 251 11.70 8.13 11.72
N MET A 252 10.41 7.77 11.87
CA MET A 252 9.32 8.71 12.19
C MET A 252 9.14 8.94 13.70
N GLY A 253 9.96 8.32 14.56
CA GLY A 253 9.81 8.40 16.01
C GLY A 253 8.65 7.56 16.56
N MET A 254 8.11 6.65 15.75
CA MET A 254 7.04 5.73 16.14
C MET A 254 7.63 4.47 16.78
N ARG A 255 6.89 3.87 17.71
CA ARG A 255 7.30 2.60 18.33
C ARG A 255 7.30 1.48 17.27
N PRO A 256 8.38 0.70 17.11
CA PRO A 256 8.38 -0.47 16.24
C PRO A 256 7.43 -1.56 16.75
N VAL A 257 6.93 -2.39 15.85
CA VAL A 257 6.11 -3.55 16.19
C VAL A 257 6.98 -4.80 16.33
N ASP A 258 6.67 -5.66 17.28
CA ASP A 258 7.33 -6.97 17.39
C ASP A 258 6.77 -7.94 16.34
N VAL A 259 7.32 -7.89 15.14
CA VAL A 259 6.84 -8.68 13.98
C VAL A 259 6.90 -10.18 14.19
N GLY A 260 7.81 -10.68 15.03
CA GLY A 260 7.96 -12.11 15.34
C GLY A 260 7.14 -12.60 16.53
N ARG A 261 6.37 -11.73 17.18
CA ARG A 261 5.64 -12.05 18.42
C ARG A 261 4.80 -13.33 18.33
N TYR A 262 4.05 -13.47 17.25
CA TYR A 262 3.12 -14.61 17.10
C TYR A 262 3.83 -15.88 16.62
N ALA A 263 4.83 -15.76 15.76
CA ALA A 263 5.65 -16.90 15.32
C ALA A 263 6.39 -17.54 16.51
N ARG A 264 7.06 -16.73 17.36
CA ARG A 264 7.78 -17.22 18.55
C ARG A 264 6.85 -17.76 19.64
N GLY A 265 5.64 -17.22 19.74
CA GLY A 265 4.66 -17.71 20.72
C GLY A 265 4.20 -19.13 20.43
N ALA A 266 3.95 -19.45 19.17
CA ALA A 266 3.59 -20.80 18.74
C ALA A 266 4.77 -21.80 18.92
N GLN A 267 5.98 -21.40 18.58
CA GLN A 267 7.17 -22.24 18.74
C GLN A 267 7.45 -22.61 20.19
N ARG A 268 7.29 -21.69 21.14
CA ARG A 268 7.41 -21.98 22.59
C ARG A 268 6.37 -22.97 23.10
N LEU A 269 5.18 -23.01 22.51
CA LEU A 269 4.14 -23.98 22.87
C LEU A 269 4.50 -25.37 22.32
N GLU A 270 5.00 -25.47 21.08
CA GLU A 270 5.48 -26.72 20.48
C GLU A 270 6.66 -27.30 21.29
N ASP A 271 7.69 -26.49 21.59
CA ASP A 271 8.84 -26.89 22.38
C ASP A 271 8.45 -27.37 23.80
N SER A 272 7.42 -26.77 24.40
CA SER A 272 6.94 -27.17 25.73
C SER A 272 6.13 -28.47 25.72
N VAL A 273 5.49 -28.81 24.60
CA VAL A 273 4.77 -30.09 24.43
C VAL A 273 5.77 -31.22 24.17
N GLU A 274 6.77 -31.01 23.28
CA GLU A 274 7.83 -32.02 23.02
C GLU A 274 8.69 -32.32 24.26
N SER A 275 8.90 -31.33 25.13
CA SER A 275 9.64 -31.54 26.40
C SER A 275 8.80 -32.16 27.52
N ALA A 276 7.49 -32.31 27.32
CA ALA A 276 6.58 -32.91 28.30
C ALA A 276 6.18 -34.39 27.95
N GLU A 277 6.62 -34.92 26.82
CA GLU A 277 6.50 -36.34 26.53
C GLU A 277 7.62 -37.11 27.25
N PRO A 278 7.28 -38.16 28.04
CA PRO A 278 8.21 -38.90 28.88
C PRO A 278 9.18 -39.82 28.13
#